data_56e09840f86f7f763118ec4d661d53e4
#
_entry.id   56e09840f86f7f763118ec4d661d53e4
#
_cell.length_a   1.000
_cell.length_b   1.000
_cell.length_c   1.000
_cell.angle_alpha   90.00
_cell.angle_beta   90.00
_cell.angle_gamma   90.00
#
_symmetry.space_group_name_H-M   'P 1'
#
loop_
_entity.id
_entity.type
_entity.pdbx_description
1 polymer ?
#
loop_
_entity_poly.entity_id
_entity_poly.type
_entity_poly.pdbx_seq_one_letter_code
_entity_poly.pdbx_strand_id
1 'polypeptide(L)'
;MAAFFAENGSLTVNDGPAAVGRAAIAEEALGFMRTFPDMIVTFDNLEPQPHGTAFRWTLSGTNTGPGGTGRRVRISGYELWKFDKDGLIAESKGHFDAADYGRQLKL
;
A
#
# COMPACT_ATOMS: atom_id res chain seq x y z
N MET A 1 2.68 -1.50 10.96
CA MET A 1 1.53 -1.37 10.04
C MET A 1 0.51 -2.50 10.22
N ALA A 2 0.95 -3.76 10.17
CA ALA A 2 0.02 -4.89 10.27
C ALA A 2 -0.77 -4.92 11.60
N ALA A 3 -0.24 -4.33 12.67
CA ALA A 3 -0.91 -4.25 13.97
C ALA A 3 -2.20 -3.42 13.95
N PHE A 4 -2.39 -2.56 12.96
CA PHE A 4 -3.62 -1.78 12.80
C PHE A 4 -4.74 -2.58 12.12
N PHE A 5 -4.42 -3.74 11.57
CA PHE A 5 -5.39 -4.62 10.94
C PHE A 5 -5.99 -5.60 11.94
N ALA A 6 -7.25 -5.98 11.70
CA ALA A 6 -7.85 -7.12 12.39
C ALA A 6 -7.08 -8.40 12.09
N GLU A 7 -7.17 -9.40 12.96
CA GLU A 7 -6.46 -10.68 12.75
C GLU A 7 -6.76 -11.32 11.40
N ASN A 8 -8.02 -11.21 10.96
CA ASN A 8 -8.48 -11.73 9.66
C ASN A 8 -8.63 -10.61 8.63
N GLY A 9 -7.97 -9.47 8.84
CA GLY A 9 -8.00 -8.36 7.92
C GLY A 9 -7.41 -8.71 6.56
N SER A 10 -7.77 -7.96 5.53
CA SER A 10 -7.29 -8.18 4.18
C SER A 10 -6.73 -6.90 3.55
N LEU A 11 -5.74 -7.06 2.71
CA LEU A 11 -5.14 -6.00 1.92
C LEU A 11 -5.10 -6.42 0.46
N THR A 12 -5.71 -5.63 -0.39
CA THR A 12 -5.72 -5.85 -1.84
C THR A 12 -5.11 -4.62 -2.52
N VAL A 13 -4.28 -4.84 -3.53
CA VAL A 13 -3.66 -3.76 -4.31
C VAL A 13 -4.07 -3.90 -5.77
N ASN A 14 -4.69 -2.86 -6.32
CA ASN A 14 -5.09 -2.77 -7.74
C ASN A 14 -5.84 -4.02 -8.24
N ASP A 15 -6.83 -4.49 -7.48
CA ASP A 15 -7.63 -5.66 -7.82
C ASP A 15 -6.83 -6.96 -7.94
N GLY A 16 -5.64 -7.00 -7.39
CA GLY A 16 -4.83 -8.22 -7.29
C GLY A 16 -5.34 -9.18 -6.20
N PRO A 17 -4.62 -10.29 -5.96
CA PRO A 17 -4.99 -11.23 -4.90
C PRO A 17 -4.93 -10.56 -3.53
N ALA A 18 -5.90 -10.87 -2.68
CA ALA A 18 -5.91 -10.34 -1.32
C ALA A 18 -4.85 -11.03 -0.45
N ALA A 19 -4.09 -10.23 0.30
CA ALA A 19 -3.29 -10.73 1.41
C ALA A 19 -4.20 -10.80 2.63
N VAL A 20 -4.42 -11.97 3.16
CA VAL A 20 -5.33 -12.20 4.29
C VAL A 20 -4.54 -12.57 5.54
N GLY A 21 -4.82 -11.86 6.63
CA GLY A 21 -4.14 -12.05 7.90
C GLY A 21 -2.91 -11.16 8.06
N ARG A 22 -2.55 -10.88 9.31
CA ARG A 22 -1.46 -9.95 9.63
C ARG A 22 -0.12 -10.36 9.05
N ALA A 23 0.20 -11.65 9.04
CA ALA A 23 1.48 -12.13 8.51
C ALA A 23 1.60 -11.88 7.00
N ALA A 24 0.54 -12.17 6.23
CA ALA A 24 0.53 -11.93 4.80
C ALA A 24 0.59 -10.44 4.47
N ILE A 25 -0.11 -9.60 5.24
CA ILE A 25 -0.09 -8.15 5.08
C ILE A 25 1.31 -7.60 5.37
N ALA A 26 1.97 -8.09 6.41
CA ALA A 26 3.34 -7.70 6.73
C ALA A 26 4.31 -8.07 5.61
N GLU A 27 4.14 -9.21 4.96
CA GLU A 27 4.96 -9.63 3.82
C GLU A 27 4.78 -8.69 2.62
N GLU A 28 3.55 -8.24 2.35
CA GLU A 28 3.31 -7.25 1.30
C GLU A 28 4.07 -5.95 1.56
N ALA A 29 4.02 -5.45 2.79
CA ALA A 29 4.75 -4.24 3.17
C ALA A 29 6.27 -4.42 3.04
N LEU A 30 6.79 -5.57 3.48
CA LEU A 30 8.22 -5.89 3.36
C LEU A 30 8.66 -5.97 1.91
N GLY A 31 7.81 -6.45 1.00
CA GLY A 31 8.10 -6.49 -0.43
C GLY A 31 8.41 -5.11 -0.99
N PHE A 32 7.59 -4.11 -0.64
CA PHE A 32 7.83 -2.73 -1.04
C PHE A 32 9.10 -2.16 -0.40
N MET A 33 9.36 -2.45 0.87
CA MET A 33 10.56 -1.99 1.56
C MET A 33 11.84 -2.57 0.97
N ARG A 34 11.81 -3.81 0.50
CA ARG A 34 12.95 -4.44 -0.18
C ARG A 34 13.20 -3.84 -1.55
N THR A 35 12.12 -3.52 -2.27
CA THR A 35 12.20 -2.91 -3.60
C THR A 35 12.69 -1.46 -3.52
N PHE A 36 12.26 -0.73 -2.51
CA PHE A 36 12.61 0.66 -2.27
C PHE A 36 13.17 0.83 -0.86
N PRO A 37 14.47 0.53 -0.64
CA PRO A 37 15.05 0.62 0.71
C PRO A 37 14.99 2.01 1.34
N ASP A 38 14.95 3.05 0.51
CA ASP A 38 14.82 4.46 0.94
C ASP A 38 13.37 4.96 0.93
N MET A 39 12.40 4.06 0.94
CA MET A 39 10.99 4.38 0.80
C MET A 39 10.49 5.36 1.86
N ILE A 40 9.76 6.37 1.40
CA ILE A 40 9.02 7.29 2.24
C ILE A 40 7.56 7.26 1.80
N VAL A 41 6.67 7.04 2.75
CA VAL A 41 5.22 7.11 2.53
C VAL A 41 4.69 8.30 3.31
N THR A 42 4.10 9.25 2.60
CA THR A 42 3.53 10.45 3.19
C THR A 42 2.02 10.31 3.25
N PHE A 43 1.46 10.62 4.41
CA PHE A 43 0.01 10.75 4.57
C PHE A 43 -0.42 12.10 3.95
N ASP A 44 -1.32 12.05 2.98
CA ASP A 44 -1.79 13.25 2.30
C ASP A 44 -3.14 13.71 2.82
N ASN A 45 -4.11 12.78 2.96
CA ASN A 45 -5.45 13.13 3.40
C ASN A 45 -6.23 11.90 3.87
N LEU A 46 -7.23 12.15 4.70
CA LEU A 46 -8.15 11.13 5.18
C LEU A 46 -9.58 11.62 4.87
N GLU A 47 -10.30 10.86 4.05
CA GLU A 47 -11.64 11.25 3.60
C GLU A 47 -12.68 10.21 4.04
N PRO A 48 -13.62 10.58 4.94
CA PRO A 48 -14.73 9.69 5.26
C PRO A 48 -15.58 9.43 4.01
N GLN A 49 -15.98 8.18 3.81
CA GLN A 49 -16.82 7.73 2.71
C GLN A 49 -18.06 7.05 3.28
N PRO A 50 -19.16 6.91 2.50
CA PRO A 50 -20.37 6.23 3.00
C PRO A 50 -20.13 4.81 3.49
N HIS A 51 -19.15 4.10 2.91
CA HIS A 51 -18.87 2.70 3.22
C HIS A 51 -17.46 2.47 3.74
N GLY A 52 -16.81 3.50 4.28
CA GLY A 52 -15.45 3.35 4.81
C GLY A 52 -14.71 4.68 4.86
N THR A 53 -13.39 4.60 4.83
CA THR A 53 -12.52 5.78 4.86
C THR A 53 -11.47 5.66 3.78
N ALA A 54 -11.29 6.72 2.99
CA ALA A 54 -10.21 6.78 2.01
C ALA A 54 -8.97 7.41 2.66
N PHE A 55 -7.88 6.66 2.68
CA PHE A 55 -6.57 7.13 3.15
C PHE A 55 -5.71 7.43 1.91
N ARG A 56 -5.43 8.71 1.68
CA ARG A 56 -4.61 9.13 0.54
C ARG A 56 -3.16 9.23 0.95
N TRP A 57 -2.28 8.73 0.08
CA TRP A 57 -0.85 8.64 0.36
C TRP A 57 -0.01 8.92 -0.89
N THR A 58 1.26 9.28 -0.65
CA THR A 58 2.29 9.39 -1.68
C THR A 58 3.48 8.57 -1.25
N LEU A 59 3.95 7.68 -2.11
CA LEU A 59 5.14 6.88 -1.89
C LEU A 59 6.24 7.36 -2.82
N SER A 60 7.42 7.59 -2.27
CA SER A 60 8.62 7.88 -3.05
C SER A 60 9.76 6.98 -2.61
N GLY A 61 10.64 6.65 -3.54
CA GLY A 61 11.78 5.80 -3.28
C GLY A 61 12.59 5.54 -4.53
N THR A 62 13.73 4.88 -4.35
CA THR A 62 14.62 4.48 -5.43
C THR A 62 14.63 2.97 -5.54
N ASN A 63 14.39 2.45 -6.74
CA ASN A 63 14.32 1.02 -7.00
C ASN A 63 15.72 0.39 -7.01
N THR A 64 16.34 0.30 -5.84
CA THR A 64 17.68 -0.25 -5.64
C THR A 64 17.68 -1.62 -4.98
N GLY A 65 16.50 -2.21 -4.73
CA GLY A 65 16.41 -3.57 -4.23
C GLY A 65 16.90 -4.60 -5.24
N PRO A 66 16.92 -5.90 -4.87
CA PRO A 66 17.38 -6.96 -5.76
C PRO A 66 16.64 -6.96 -7.10
N GLY A 67 17.37 -6.94 -8.20
CA GLY A 67 16.79 -6.88 -9.55
C GLY A 67 16.23 -5.51 -9.94
N GLY A 68 16.48 -4.47 -9.14
CA GLY A 68 15.96 -3.15 -9.38
C GLY A 68 16.61 -2.40 -10.53
N THR A 69 15.91 -1.38 -11.03
CA THR A 69 16.36 -0.56 -12.17
C THR A 69 17.20 0.65 -11.76
N GLY A 70 17.24 0.97 -10.46
CA GLY A 70 17.90 2.18 -9.95
C GLY A 70 17.10 3.46 -10.19
N ARG A 71 15.89 3.36 -10.72
CA ARG A 71 15.05 4.54 -11.02
C ARG A 71 14.35 5.05 -9.78
N ARG A 72 14.22 6.36 -9.69
CA ARG A 72 13.43 6.99 -8.66
C ARG A 72 11.95 6.97 -9.04
N VAL A 73 11.11 6.65 -8.06
CA VAL A 73 9.67 6.51 -8.24
C VAL A 73 8.96 7.44 -7.26
N ARG A 74 7.90 8.08 -7.74
CA ARG A 74 6.95 8.80 -6.90
C ARG A 74 5.55 8.52 -7.41
N ILE A 75 4.76 7.84 -6.58
CA ILE A 75 3.38 7.49 -6.90
C ILE A 75 2.46 7.95 -5.78
N SER A 76 1.27 8.35 -6.15
CA SER A 76 0.20 8.69 -5.22
C SER A 76 -0.97 7.74 -5.44
N GLY A 77 -1.66 7.43 -4.38
CA GLY A 77 -2.82 6.57 -4.43
C GLY A 77 -3.69 6.75 -3.21
N TYR A 78 -4.58 5.81 -3.01
CA TYR A 78 -5.44 5.79 -1.85
C TYR A 78 -5.76 4.37 -1.46
N GLU A 79 -6.13 4.20 -0.19
CA GLU A 79 -6.64 2.94 0.33
C GLU A 79 -8.04 3.16 0.87
N LEU A 80 -8.96 2.29 0.50
CA LEU A 80 -10.30 2.28 1.05
C LEU A 80 -10.33 1.32 2.23
N TRP A 81 -10.52 1.85 3.42
CA TRP A 81 -10.54 1.10 4.66
C TRP A 81 -11.95 0.86 5.16
N LYS A 82 -12.20 -0.37 5.59
CA LYS A 82 -13.36 -0.71 6.41
C LYS A 82 -12.86 -1.15 7.78
N PHE A 83 -13.46 -0.60 8.81
CA PHE A 83 -13.10 -0.90 10.19
C PHE A 83 -14.05 -1.93 10.79
N ASP A 84 -13.54 -2.74 11.72
CA ASP A 84 -14.37 -3.62 12.52
C ASP A 84 -14.89 -2.89 13.77
N LYS A 85 -15.62 -3.62 14.63
CA LYS A 85 -16.20 -3.07 15.87
C LYS A 85 -15.15 -2.58 16.86
N ASP A 86 -13.92 -3.06 16.76
CA ASP A 86 -12.81 -2.70 17.65
C ASP A 86 -11.96 -1.57 17.10
N GLY A 87 -12.34 -1.00 15.97
CA GLY A 87 -11.60 0.08 15.33
C GLY A 87 -10.36 -0.37 14.56
N LEU A 88 -10.21 -1.68 14.33
CA LEU A 88 -9.13 -2.22 13.52
C LEU A 88 -9.52 -2.30 12.05
N ILE A 89 -8.56 -2.25 11.14
CA ILE A 89 -8.82 -2.32 9.71
C ILE A 89 -9.20 -3.75 9.34
N ALA A 90 -10.46 -3.95 8.96
CA ALA A 90 -10.96 -5.25 8.51
C ALA A 90 -10.64 -5.51 7.04
N GLU A 91 -10.60 -4.45 6.23
CA GLU A 91 -10.36 -4.54 4.79
C GLU A 91 -9.69 -3.27 4.31
N SER A 92 -8.63 -3.41 3.50
CA SER A 92 -7.98 -2.30 2.81
C SER A 92 -7.88 -2.63 1.33
N LYS A 93 -8.42 -1.75 0.49
CA LYS A 93 -8.29 -1.85 -0.98
C LYS A 93 -7.49 -0.66 -1.47
N GLY A 94 -6.25 -0.94 -1.87
CA GLY A 94 -5.35 0.09 -2.38
C GLY A 94 -5.46 0.26 -3.88
N HIS A 95 -5.36 1.49 -4.34
CA HIS A 95 -5.41 1.85 -5.75
C HIS A 95 -4.35 2.88 -6.08
N PHE A 96 -3.60 2.64 -7.14
CA PHE A 96 -2.70 3.61 -7.75
C PHE A 96 -2.60 3.32 -9.25
N ASP A 97 -2.04 4.26 -10.01
CA ASP A 97 -1.88 4.10 -11.46
C ASP A 97 -0.71 3.15 -11.75
N ALA A 98 -1.03 1.88 -12.01
CA ALA A 98 -0.02 0.85 -12.29
C ALA A 98 0.75 1.12 -13.58
N ALA A 99 0.13 1.74 -14.58
CA ALA A 99 0.81 2.10 -15.82
C ALA A 99 1.85 3.18 -15.59
N ASP A 100 1.53 4.19 -14.79
CA ASP A 100 2.50 5.24 -14.43
C ASP A 100 3.65 4.67 -13.60
N TYR A 101 3.34 3.81 -12.63
CA TYR A 101 4.35 3.11 -11.84
C TYR A 101 5.31 2.34 -12.73
N GLY A 102 4.79 1.57 -13.69
CA GLY A 102 5.60 0.83 -14.65
C GLY A 102 6.48 1.73 -15.50
N ARG A 103 5.95 2.87 -15.96
CA ARG A 103 6.73 3.84 -16.75
C ARG A 103 7.90 4.42 -15.94
N GLN A 104 7.69 4.72 -14.68
CA GLN A 104 8.74 5.28 -13.82
C GLN A 104 9.87 4.29 -13.55
N LEU A 105 9.59 2.99 -13.59
CA LEU A 105 10.59 1.94 -13.35
C LEU A 105 11.43 1.62 -14.59
N LYS A 106 11.02 2.01 -15.77
CA LYS A 106 11.76 1.72 -17.01
C LYS A 106 13.06 2.52 -17.08
N LEU A 107 14.09 1.84 -17.55
CA LEU A 107 15.37 2.47 -17.85
C LEU A 107 15.32 3.25 -19.16
#